data_e3c419798655ae8a93a58aba9b3aa9e3
#
_entry.id   e3c419798655ae8a93a58aba9b3aa9e3
#
_cell.length_a   1.000
_cell.length_b   1.000
_cell.length_c   1.000
_cell.angle_alpha   90.00
_cell.angle_beta   90.00
_cell.angle_gamma   90.00
#
_symmetry.space_group_name_H-M   'P 1'
#
loop_
_entity.id
_entity.type
_entity.pdbx_description
1 polymer ?
#
loop_
_entity_poly.entity_id
_entity_poly.type
_entity_poly.pdbx_seq_one_letter_code
_entity_poly.pdbx_strand_id
1 'polypeptide(L)'
;QQPSIDLSLEPDAAEMRRLVQGALERIIRHIGSLPQQPAADVEGALEIARSVRERLPENGRPYEELLALLFDRLAPKSFNTAGPGYLAYIPGGGLFESAVADLIGDAVNRYVGVWMAAPGLAQIEANVVRWLCEIVEYPAGASGYLTSGGSFANFGAVVTARRALL
;
A
#
# COMPACT_ATOMS: atom_id res chain seq x y z
N GLN A 1 -33.33 -12.74 25.80
CA GLN A 1 -33.08 -12.05 24.52
C GLN A 1 -31.68 -12.43 24.06
N GLN A 2 -31.56 -13.20 22.99
CA GLN A 2 -30.29 -13.41 22.34
C GLN A 2 -29.82 -12.07 21.76
N PRO A 3 -28.54 -11.67 21.93
CA PRO A 3 -28.03 -10.49 21.27
C PRO A 3 -28.19 -10.70 19.76
N SER A 4 -28.82 -9.74 19.10
CA SER A 4 -28.87 -9.71 17.63
C SER A 4 -27.42 -9.60 17.13
N ILE A 5 -26.94 -10.64 16.46
CA ILE A 5 -25.67 -10.55 15.74
C ILE A 5 -25.87 -9.50 14.65
N ASP A 6 -25.19 -8.39 14.77
CA ASP A 6 -25.12 -7.42 13.69
C ASP A 6 -24.32 -8.05 12.53
N LEU A 7 -25.04 -8.40 11.47
CA LEU A 7 -24.47 -8.99 10.24
C LEU A 7 -24.05 -7.93 9.24
N SER A 8 -24.11 -6.63 9.60
CA SER A 8 -23.62 -5.58 8.74
C SER A 8 -22.10 -5.69 8.56
N LEU A 9 -21.67 -5.90 7.32
CA LEU A 9 -20.24 -5.91 6.95
C LEU A 9 -19.72 -4.49 6.72
N GLU A 10 -20.60 -3.50 6.63
CA GLU A 10 -20.23 -2.12 6.39
C GLU A 10 -20.32 -1.30 7.69
N PRO A 11 -19.22 -0.67 8.12
CA PRO A 11 -19.23 0.19 9.29
C PRO A 11 -20.06 1.46 9.03
N ASP A 12 -20.67 1.99 10.06
CA ASP A 12 -21.31 3.31 9.98
C ASP A 12 -20.26 4.44 9.96
N ALA A 13 -20.73 5.68 9.77
CA ALA A 13 -19.84 6.84 9.66
C ALA A 13 -19.02 7.11 10.95
N ALA A 14 -19.52 6.75 12.12
CA ALA A 14 -18.81 6.91 13.38
C ALA A 14 -17.69 5.87 13.49
N GLU A 15 -18.00 4.64 13.13
CA GLU A 15 -17.03 3.54 13.13
C GLU A 15 -15.95 3.76 12.04
N MET A 16 -16.31 4.23 10.84
CA MET A 16 -15.32 4.61 9.81
C MET A 16 -14.33 5.65 10.35
N ARG A 17 -14.81 6.70 11.03
CA ARG A 17 -13.94 7.70 11.64
C ARG A 17 -13.04 7.10 12.71
N ARG A 18 -13.58 6.24 13.57
CA ARG A 18 -12.82 5.58 14.64
C ARG A 18 -11.67 4.74 14.06
N LEU A 19 -11.95 3.93 13.05
CA LEU A 19 -10.96 3.09 12.38
C LEU A 19 -9.84 3.93 11.76
N VAL A 20 -10.19 4.93 10.96
CA VAL A 20 -9.20 5.80 10.30
C VAL A 20 -8.41 6.60 11.31
N GLN A 21 -9.04 7.17 12.32
CA GLN A 21 -8.35 7.95 13.35
C GLN A 21 -7.39 7.10 14.16
N GLY A 22 -7.79 5.89 14.58
CA GLY A 22 -6.91 4.97 15.29
C GLY A 22 -5.67 4.58 14.47
N ALA A 23 -5.87 4.27 13.18
CA ALA A 23 -4.76 4.00 12.26
C ALA A 23 -3.86 5.22 12.08
N LEU A 24 -4.44 6.41 11.85
CA LEU A 24 -3.71 7.65 11.61
C LEU A 24 -2.79 8.01 12.78
N GLU A 25 -3.28 7.89 14.01
CA GLU A 25 -2.48 8.16 15.21
C GLU A 25 -1.26 7.23 15.31
N ARG A 26 -1.43 5.95 14.96
CA ARG A 26 -0.33 4.98 14.92
C ARG A 26 0.66 5.28 13.81
N ILE A 27 0.18 5.62 12.62
CA ILE A 27 1.00 5.97 11.46
C ILE A 27 1.83 7.23 11.75
N ILE A 28 1.23 8.29 12.27
CA ILE A 28 1.95 9.53 12.62
C ILE A 28 3.07 9.24 13.62
N ARG A 29 2.78 8.47 14.68
CA ARG A 29 3.79 8.08 15.66
C ARG A 29 4.90 7.25 15.05
N HIS A 30 4.56 6.29 14.20
CA HIS A 30 5.51 5.44 13.50
C HIS A 30 6.45 6.27 12.62
N ILE A 31 5.90 7.11 11.73
CA ILE A 31 6.69 7.97 10.84
C ILE A 31 7.59 8.92 11.66
N GLY A 32 7.05 9.55 12.70
CA GLY A 32 7.81 10.45 13.56
C GLY A 32 8.97 9.78 14.31
N SER A 33 8.90 8.47 14.53
CA SER A 33 9.93 7.69 15.22
C SER A 33 10.97 7.05 14.29
N LEU A 34 10.77 7.04 12.97
CA LEU A 34 11.69 6.41 12.02
C LEU A 34 13.16 6.81 12.18
N PRO A 35 13.52 8.08 12.42
CA PRO A 35 14.91 8.47 12.60
C PRO A 35 15.59 7.86 13.83
N GLN A 36 14.82 7.47 14.84
CA GLN A 36 15.34 6.88 16.08
C GLN A 36 15.29 5.35 16.07
N GLN A 37 14.63 4.75 15.09
CA GLN A 37 14.56 3.30 14.96
C GLN A 37 15.86 2.74 14.35
N PRO A 38 16.31 1.55 14.76
CA PRO A 38 17.43 0.89 14.10
C PRO A 38 17.10 0.57 12.64
N ALA A 39 18.14 0.49 11.79
CA ALA A 39 17.97 0.09 10.39
C ALA A 39 17.42 -1.33 10.23
N ALA A 40 17.70 -2.20 11.21
CA ALA A 40 17.18 -3.55 11.29
C ALA A 40 17.11 -4.00 12.75
N ASP A 41 16.03 -4.65 13.15
CA ASP A 41 15.92 -5.38 14.41
C ASP A 41 15.21 -6.70 14.12
N VAL A 42 15.99 -7.73 13.90
CA VAL A 42 15.49 -9.08 13.57
C VAL A 42 15.76 -10.11 14.67
N GLU A 43 16.35 -9.69 15.78
CA GLU A 43 16.53 -10.56 16.93
C GLU A 43 15.16 -10.97 17.49
N GLY A 44 14.93 -12.27 17.63
CA GLY A 44 13.65 -12.82 18.06
C GLY A 44 12.52 -12.75 17.01
N ALA A 45 12.80 -12.27 15.79
CA ALA A 45 11.77 -12.13 14.75
C ALA A 45 11.13 -13.48 14.35
N LEU A 46 11.89 -14.58 14.40
CA LEU A 46 11.39 -15.92 14.11
C LEU A 46 10.36 -16.40 15.15
N GLU A 47 10.61 -16.14 16.42
CA GLU A 47 9.70 -16.45 17.52
C GLU A 47 8.41 -15.65 17.37
N ILE A 48 8.51 -14.37 17.05
CA ILE A 48 7.34 -13.53 16.80
C ILE A 48 6.57 -14.05 15.58
N ALA A 49 7.23 -14.36 14.48
CA ALA A 49 6.59 -14.92 13.30
C ALA A 49 5.86 -16.24 13.62
N ARG A 50 6.43 -17.09 14.45
CA ARG A 50 5.78 -18.33 14.92
C ARG A 50 4.60 -18.05 15.84
N SER A 51 4.69 -17.04 16.69
CA SER A 51 3.64 -16.69 17.65
C SER A 51 2.35 -16.18 17.03
N VAL A 52 2.41 -15.67 15.79
CA VAL A 52 1.24 -15.21 15.05
C VAL A 52 0.65 -16.27 14.10
N ARG A 53 1.23 -17.48 14.07
CA ARG A 53 0.62 -18.59 13.33
C ARG A 53 -0.61 -19.06 14.07
N GLU A 54 -1.75 -18.97 13.45
CA GLU A 54 -3.02 -19.40 14.02
C GLU A 54 -3.87 -20.11 12.97
N ARG A 55 -4.87 -20.86 13.43
CA ARG A 55 -5.93 -21.37 12.56
C ARG A 55 -6.88 -20.23 12.24
N LEU A 56 -7.75 -20.42 11.24
CA LEU A 56 -8.82 -19.47 10.98
C LEU A 56 -9.63 -19.24 12.26
N PRO A 57 -9.65 -18.01 12.79
CA PRO A 57 -10.38 -17.71 14.01
C PRO A 57 -11.89 -17.72 13.76
N GLU A 58 -12.65 -18.21 14.70
CA GLU A 58 -14.13 -18.18 14.64
C GLU A 58 -14.68 -16.78 14.96
N ASN A 59 -13.93 -15.98 15.71
CA ASN A 59 -14.31 -14.63 16.11
C ASN A 59 -13.21 -13.64 15.71
N GLY A 60 -13.62 -12.42 15.37
CA GLY A 60 -12.70 -11.31 15.13
C GLY A 60 -11.99 -10.87 16.41
N ARG A 61 -10.92 -10.09 16.25
CA ARG A 61 -10.21 -9.41 17.34
C ARG A 61 -10.56 -7.93 17.37
N PRO A 62 -10.52 -7.28 18.52
CA PRO A 62 -10.65 -5.82 18.60
C PRO A 62 -9.61 -5.13 17.73
N TYR A 63 -10.03 -4.08 17.05
CA TYR A 63 -9.18 -3.35 16.11
C TYR A 63 -7.92 -2.78 16.76
N GLU A 64 -8.03 -2.28 17.97
CA GLU A 64 -6.91 -1.74 18.74
C GLU A 64 -5.85 -2.79 19.06
N GLU A 65 -6.26 -4.05 19.28
CA GLU A 65 -5.33 -5.16 19.48
C GLU A 65 -4.58 -5.50 18.18
N LEU A 66 -5.25 -5.39 17.03
CA LEU A 66 -4.62 -5.59 15.72
C LEU A 66 -3.61 -4.47 15.42
N LEU A 67 -3.96 -3.21 15.73
CA LEU A 67 -3.03 -2.10 15.61
C LEU A 67 -1.82 -2.25 16.54
N ALA A 68 -2.04 -2.67 17.80
CA ALA A 68 -0.95 -2.91 18.73
C ALA A 68 -0.07 -4.09 18.27
N LEU A 69 -0.67 -5.18 17.79
CA LEU A 69 0.08 -6.29 17.21
C LEU A 69 0.98 -5.81 16.07
N LEU A 70 0.43 -5.06 15.12
CA LEU A 70 1.15 -4.56 13.96
C LEU A 70 2.27 -3.59 14.35
N PHE A 71 1.95 -2.51 15.06
CA PHE A 71 2.87 -1.41 15.30
C PHE A 71 3.82 -1.63 16.47
N ASP A 72 3.41 -2.36 17.51
CA ASP A 72 4.21 -2.51 18.72
C ASP A 72 5.00 -3.84 18.75
N ARG A 73 4.62 -4.82 17.92
CA ARG A 73 5.26 -6.14 17.91
C ARG A 73 5.85 -6.55 16.56
N LEU A 74 5.11 -6.40 15.46
CA LEU A 74 5.55 -6.95 14.16
C LEU A 74 6.44 -5.95 13.41
N ALA A 75 6.01 -4.72 13.23
CA ALA A 75 6.76 -3.72 12.47
C ALA A 75 8.15 -3.43 13.07
N PRO A 76 8.34 -3.32 14.41
CA PRO A 76 9.66 -3.11 14.98
C PRO A 76 10.66 -4.24 14.73
N LYS A 77 10.19 -5.47 14.48
CA LYS A 77 11.03 -6.64 14.23
C LYS A 77 11.22 -6.90 12.73
N SER A 78 11.52 -5.85 11.99
CA SER A 78 11.74 -5.87 10.55
C SER A 78 12.86 -4.90 10.13
N PHE A 79 13.15 -4.87 8.84
CA PHE A 79 14.01 -3.83 8.28
C PHE A 79 13.25 -2.50 8.24
N ASN A 80 13.87 -1.45 8.77
CA ASN A 80 13.34 -0.09 8.71
C ASN A 80 13.75 0.57 7.38
N THR A 81 13.16 0.12 6.28
CA THR A 81 13.50 0.58 4.92
C THR A 81 13.23 2.06 4.66
N ALA A 82 12.36 2.69 5.46
CA ALA A 82 12.05 4.12 5.40
C ALA A 82 12.93 4.96 6.34
N GLY A 83 13.70 4.32 7.21
CA GLY A 83 14.58 5.00 8.16
C GLY A 83 15.90 5.45 7.53
N PRO A 84 16.48 6.56 8.02
CA PRO A 84 17.68 7.16 7.45
C PRO A 84 18.93 6.29 7.59
N GLY A 85 18.92 5.29 8.46
CA GLY A 85 20.03 4.35 8.65
C GLY A 85 20.03 3.14 7.70
N TYR A 86 18.98 2.97 6.89
CA TYR A 86 18.87 1.83 5.98
C TYR A 86 19.50 2.13 4.61
N LEU A 87 20.66 1.51 4.34
CA LEU A 87 21.46 1.77 3.14
C LEU A 87 21.52 0.58 2.17
N ALA A 88 20.67 -0.42 2.37
CA ALA A 88 20.66 -1.64 1.55
C ALA A 88 19.51 -1.63 0.54
N TYR A 89 19.72 -2.34 -0.60
CA TYR A 89 18.70 -2.62 -1.63
C TYR A 89 18.03 -1.40 -2.32
N ILE A 90 18.50 -0.19 -2.05
CA ILE A 90 18.01 1.06 -2.67
C ILE A 90 16.47 1.18 -2.60
N PRO A 91 15.85 1.06 -1.42
CA PRO A 91 14.40 1.23 -1.29
C PRO A 91 14.03 2.70 -1.49
N GLY A 92 12.92 2.97 -2.14
CA GLY A 92 12.29 4.29 -2.09
C GLY A 92 11.61 4.49 -0.73
N GLY A 93 11.73 5.68 -0.14
CA GLY A 93 10.89 6.10 0.97
C GLY A 93 9.44 6.24 0.50
N GLY A 94 8.46 5.88 1.34
CA GLY A 94 7.06 6.15 1.06
C GLY A 94 6.74 7.65 1.21
N LEU A 95 5.79 8.14 0.41
CA LEU A 95 5.18 9.44 0.61
C LEU A 95 3.86 9.25 1.37
N PHE A 96 3.62 10.06 2.38
CA PHE A 96 2.36 9.97 3.15
C PHE A 96 1.14 10.28 2.28
N GLU A 97 1.30 11.19 1.33
CA GLU A 97 0.27 11.51 0.35
C GLU A 97 -0.15 10.30 -0.49
N SER A 98 0.79 9.41 -0.82
CA SER A 98 0.47 8.16 -1.53
C SER A 98 -0.40 7.24 -0.68
N ALA A 99 -0.13 7.12 0.61
CA ALA A 99 -0.96 6.31 1.52
C ALA A 99 -2.39 6.88 1.65
N VAL A 100 -2.53 8.21 1.63
CA VAL A 100 -3.85 8.86 1.61
C VAL A 100 -4.56 8.63 0.28
N ALA A 101 -3.82 8.69 -0.84
CA ALA A 101 -4.38 8.42 -2.16
C ALA A 101 -4.85 6.96 -2.29
N ASP A 102 -4.10 5.99 -1.74
CA ASP A 102 -4.48 4.58 -1.69
C ASP A 102 -5.78 4.40 -0.89
N LEU A 103 -5.87 4.99 0.31
CA LEU A 103 -7.09 4.97 1.12
C LEU A 103 -8.32 5.51 0.34
N ILE A 104 -8.15 6.61 -0.38
CA ILE A 104 -9.22 7.19 -1.21
C ILE A 104 -9.55 6.26 -2.38
N GLY A 105 -8.52 5.73 -3.05
CA GLY A 105 -8.68 4.82 -4.19
C GLY A 105 -9.44 3.56 -3.81
N ASP A 106 -9.07 2.93 -2.71
CA ASP A 106 -9.71 1.72 -2.18
C ASP A 106 -11.15 1.98 -1.74
N ALA A 107 -11.40 3.12 -1.07
CA ALA A 107 -12.74 3.51 -0.64
C ALA A 107 -13.67 3.84 -1.82
N VAL A 108 -13.17 4.54 -2.83
CA VAL A 108 -13.94 4.90 -4.05
C VAL A 108 -14.16 3.68 -4.92
N ASN A 109 -13.20 2.79 -5.02
CA ASN A 109 -13.24 1.48 -5.68
C ASN A 109 -13.94 1.48 -7.05
N ARG A 110 -13.46 2.29 -7.99
CA ARG A 110 -14.00 2.34 -9.35
C ARG A 110 -13.18 1.47 -10.30
N TYR A 111 -13.89 0.74 -11.16
CA TYR A 111 -13.25 -0.11 -12.16
C TYR A 111 -12.68 0.74 -13.31
N VAL A 112 -11.36 0.78 -13.43
CA VAL A 112 -10.63 1.55 -14.44
C VAL A 112 -10.08 0.69 -15.58
N GLY A 113 -10.27 -0.63 -15.54
CA GLY A 113 -9.77 -1.56 -16.57
C GLY A 113 -10.46 -1.44 -17.93
N VAL A 114 -11.58 -0.74 -18.01
CA VAL A 114 -12.26 -0.37 -19.25
C VAL A 114 -12.52 1.14 -19.22
N TRP A 115 -12.00 1.86 -20.20
CA TRP A 115 -12.06 3.32 -20.26
C TRP A 115 -13.48 3.87 -20.05
N MET A 116 -14.49 3.26 -20.68
CA MET A 116 -15.88 3.70 -20.55
C MET A 116 -16.47 3.57 -19.13
N ALA A 117 -15.91 2.69 -18.31
CA ALA A 117 -16.43 2.50 -16.95
C ALA A 117 -15.99 3.64 -16.00
N ALA A 118 -14.83 4.26 -16.24
CA ALA A 118 -14.31 5.34 -15.43
C ALA A 118 -13.40 6.28 -16.24
N PRO A 119 -13.93 6.98 -17.27
CA PRO A 119 -13.10 7.71 -18.22
C PRO A 119 -12.25 8.81 -17.57
N GLY A 120 -12.78 9.53 -16.58
CA GLY A 120 -12.03 10.55 -15.86
C GLY A 120 -10.85 10.01 -15.07
N LEU A 121 -11.03 8.87 -14.39
CA LEU A 121 -9.96 8.22 -13.63
C LEU A 121 -8.90 7.62 -14.55
N ALA A 122 -9.31 6.94 -15.63
CA ALA A 122 -8.38 6.44 -16.64
C ALA A 122 -7.59 7.58 -17.31
N GLN A 123 -8.19 8.77 -17.49
CA GLN A 123 -7.49 9.93 -18.01
C GLN A 123 -6.43 10.48 -17.05
N ILE A 124 -6.60 10.37 -15.75
CA ILE A 124 -5.58 10.74 -14.76
C ILE A 124 -4.33 9.89 -14.96
N GLU A 125 -4.48 8.57 -15.08
CA GLU A 125 -3.35 7.68 -15.37
C GLU A 125 -2.65 8.05 -16.70
N ALA A 126 -3.41 8.26 -17.77
CA ALA A 126 -2.88 8.65 -19.05
C ALA A 126 -2.10 9.99 -18.98
N ASN A 127 -2.55 10.94 -18.17
CA ASN A 127 -1.82 12.18 -17.92
C ASN A 127 -0.48 11.94 -17.23
N VAL A 128 -0.46 11.13 -16.18
CA VAL A 128 0.77 10.78 -15.45
C VAL A 128 1.78 10.11 -16.38
N VAL A 129 1.34 9.14 -17.17
CA VAL A 129 2.19 8.47 -18.16
C VAL A 129 2.77 9.49 -19.17
N ARG A 130 1.95 10.42 -19.68
CA ARG A 130 2.41 11.46 -20.58
C ARG A 130 3.45 12.39 -19.93
N TRP A 131 3.22 12.81 -18.69
CA TRP A 131 4.21 13.63 -17.96
C TRP A 131 5.54 12.91 -17.79
N LEU A 132 5.51 11.59 -17.50
CA LEU A 132 6.74 10.81 -17.44
C LEU A 132 7.44 10.72 -18.78
N CYS A 133 6.70 10.56 -19.89
CA CYS A 133 7.28 10.61 -21.24
C CYS A 133 7.91 11.98 -21.55
N GLU A 134 7.28 13.08 -21.17
CA GLU A 134 7.81 14.43 -21.31
C GLU A 134 9.11 14.65 -20.50
N ILE A 135 9.15 14.18 -19.24
CA ILE A 135 10.33 14.28 -18.38
C ILE A 135 11.55 13.56 -18.96
N VAL A 136 11.35 12.42 -19.62
CA VAL A 136 12.43 11.67 -20.27
C VAL A 136 12.60 12.00 -21.75
N GLU A 137 11.99 13.08 -22.23
CA GLU A 137 12.10 13.60 -23.60
C GLU A 137 11.70 12.58 -24.69
N TYR A 138 10.70 11.75 -24.43
CA TYR A 138 10.16 10.85 -25.43
C TYR A 138 9.36 11.62 -26.50
N PRO A 139 9.27 11.07 -27.74
CA PRO A 139 8.48 11.69 -28.81
C PRO A 139 7.03 11.98 -28.38
N ALA A 140 6.44 13.03 -28.91
CA ALA A 140 5.08 13.49 -28.55
C ALA A 140 3.98 12.42 -28.72
N GLY A 141 4.20 11.40 -29.56
CA GLY A 141 3.30 10.26 -29.73
C GLY A 141 3.57 9.09 -28.79
N ALA A 142 4.54 9.19 -27.87
CA ALA A 142 4.83 8.14 -26.91
C ALA A 142 3.69 7.99 -25.91
N SER A 143 3.44 6.75 -25.52
CA SER A 143 2.47 6.40 -24.51
C SER A 143 2.94 5.15 -23.74
N GLY A 144 2.19 4.77 -22.73
CA GLY A 144 2.52 3.62 -21.91
C GLY A 144 1.37 3.27 -20.96
N TYR A 145 1.69 2.47 -19.98
CA TYR A 145 0.78 2.09 -18.89
C TYR A 145 1.57 1.80 -17.62
N LEU A 146 0.95 1.99 -16.48
CA LEU A 146 1.53 1.64 -15.20
C LEU A 146 1.41 0.13 -14.95
N THR A 147 2.40 -0.45 -14.27
CA THR A 147 2.46 -1.87 -13.96
C THR A 147 2.67 -2.08 -12.47
N SER A 148 2.43 -3.31 -11.99
CA SER A 148 2.62 -3.69 -10.58
C SER A 148 4.09 -3.82 -10.15
N GLY A 149 5.05 -3.53 -11.04
CA GLY A 149 6.48 -3.58 -10.69
C GLY A 149 7.39 -3.70 -11.91
N GLY A 150 8.70 -3.47 -11.70
CA GLY A 150 9.72 -3.39 -12.73
C GLY A 150 9.84 -4.65 -13.60
N SER A 151 9.70 -5.84 -13.01
CA SER A 151 9.76 -7.10 -13.79
C SER A 151 8.64 -7.17 -14.81
N PHE A 152 7.43 -6.75 -14.44
CA PHE A 152 6.31 -6.74 -15.38
C PHE A 152 6.43 -5.60 -16.40
N ALA A 153 6.99 -4.46 -16.02
CA ALA A 153 7.31 -3.37 -16.94
C ALA A 153 8.33 -3.82 -18.00
N ASN A 154 9.41 -4.48 -17.60
CA ASN A 154 10.41 -5.03 -18.51
C ASN A 154 9.82 -6.08 -19.46
N PHE A 155 9.00 -6.99 -18.93
CA PHE A 155 8.30 -7.98 -19.75
C PHE A 155 7.41 -7.30 -20.80
N GLY A 156 6.61 -6.30 -20.39
CA GLY A 156 5.78 -5.52 -21.31
C GLY A 156 6.58 -4.82 -22.41
N ALA A 157 7.71 -4.20 -22.04
CA ALA A 157 8.60 -3.55 -23.01
C ALA A 157 9.17 -4.55 -24.03
N VAL A 158 9.66 -5.70 -23.58
CA VAL A 158 10.19 -6.76 -24.45
C VAL A 158 9.11 -7.31 -25.40
N VAL A 159 7.91 -7.58 -24.91
CA VAL A 159 6.78 -8.06 -25.72
C VAL A 159 6.40 -7.02 -26.77
N THR A 160 6.34 -5.75 -26.39
CA THR A 160 6.03 -4.63 -27.30
C THR A 160 7.10 -4.51 -28.40
N ALA A 161 8.38 -4.51 -28.02
CA ALA A 161 9.49 -4.47 -28.96
C ALA A 161 9.47 -5.65 -29.94
N ARG A 162 9.26 -6.87 -29.44
CA ARG A 162 9.13 -8.06 -30.28
C ARG A 162 7.99 -7.91 -31.30
N ARG A 163 6.83 -7.40 -30.86
CA ARG A 163 5.67 -7.24 -31.74
C ARG A 163 5.88 -6.16 -32.79
N ALA A 164 6.67 -5.14 -32.50
CA ALA A 164 6.92 -4.04 -33.40
C ALA A 164 8.04 -4.34 -34.44
N LEU A 165 8.98 -5.23 -34.10
CA LEU A 165 10.17 -5.48 -34.90
C LEU A 165 10.17 -6.84 -35.62
N LEU A 166 9.31 -7.76 -35.22
CA LEU A 166 9.16 -9.11 -35.79
C LEU A 166 7.72 -9.39 -36.23
#